data_96189598b31b993be70a300edf4e07cd
#
_entry.id   96189598b31b993be70a300edf4e07cd
#
_cell.length_a   1.000
_cell.length_b   1.000
_cell.length_c   1.000
_cell.angle_alpha   90.00
_cell.angle_beta   90.00
_cell.angle_gamma   90.00
#
_symmetry.space_group_name_H-M   'P 1'
#
loop_
_entity.id
_entity.type
_entity.pdbx_description
1 polymer ?
#
loop_
_entity_poly.entity_id
_entity_poly.type
_entity_poly.pdbx_seq_one_letter_code
_entity_poly.pdbx_strand_id
1 'polypeptide(L)'
;MGGPAVESANFLAQAHLHLQQARWPQAHDGFARAVHAMPQSAASHHNLALCQLALGKPEMARQSAERALFLMPSLWQSRMVQGNALKSLGRPEAADDAFAQLLQAQPTNGEATLARADLAINVFGTPLQAVEWVKPLLADPAHAADAQLTILMASVYDRDSSAAELSTAVMAFSKQHLCLPGGLLPPLPPAKLRSRPRVALISPLFCVSPVYFLTIAGWRHVAKGSDIVVFNRGHQLDWATEQFKSLATEWWDVQEMPASALAQRVYQADIDVLYDLGGWMDPVALQALSAKPAREMYKWVGGQSLTTGLDTFDGWIGDEWQSPAASQHLYSEPIVNIPGGYATYTAPHYLPDAPVHKRATPVIFSNPAKLSRGFLAWLAKLPGPKLFVHRQFRFERTREKVVQAVGAANVEFLCPTSHREALEVLGRHEWLIDTFPYSSGLTAREAVAMGMKVKTFTGELFCERHSLHLKAG
;
A
#
# COMPACT_ATOMS: atom_id res chain seq x y z
N MET A 1 -2.72 -52.39 20.34
CA MET A 1 -3.39 -52.10 19.05
C MET A 1 -4.26 -50.86 19.26
N GLY A 2 -3.76 -49.71 18.86
CA GLY A 2 -4.54 -48.46 18.93
C GLY A 2 -5.61 -48.49 17.84
N GLY A 3 -6.87 -48.40 18.21
CA GLY A 3 -7.96 -48.35 17.25
C GLY A 3 -7.94 -47.07 16.43
N PRO A 4 -8.69 -46.98 15.31
CA PRO A 4 -8.69 -45.84 14.37
C PRO A 4 -8.94 -44.44 15.03
N ALA A 5 -9.59 -44.42 16.20
CA ALA A 5 -9.79 -43.20 17.00
C ALA A 5 -8.49 -42.68 17.66
N VAL A 6 -7.58 -43.55 18.07
CA VAL A 6 -6.30 -43.20 18.69
C VAL A 6 -5.32 -42.65 17.61
N GLU A 7 -5.32 -43.25 16.43
CA GLU A 7 -4.55 -42.78 15.30
C GLU A 7 -5.06 -41.39 14.82
N SER A 8 -6.38 -41.22 14.77
CA SER A 8 -7.01 -39.95 14.42
C SER A 8 -6.66 -38.83 15.40
N ALA A 9 -6.61 -39.09 16.71
CA ALA A 9 -6.23 -38.14 17.73
C ALA A 9 -4.75 -37.75 17.63
N ASN A 10 -3.88 -38.67 17.27
CA ASN A 10 -2.44 -38.43 17.19
C ASN A 10 -2.07 -37.53 15.99
N PHE A 11 -2.65 -37.77 14.82
CA PHE A 11 -2.34 -36.88 13.67
C PHE A 11 -3.00 -35.52 13.77
N LEU A 12 -4.15 -35.38 14.46
CA LEU A 12 -4.70 -34.04 14.79
C LEU A 12 -3.79 -33.24 15.72
N ALA A 13 -3.26 -33.89 16.76
CA ALA A 13 -2.32 -33.24 17.67
C ALA A 13 -1.05 -32.77 16.92
N GLN A 14 -0.53 -33.62 16.01
CA GLN A 14 0.61 -33.21 15.16
C GLN A 14 0.26 -32.08 14.20
N ALA A 15 -0.92 -32.11 13.58
CA ALA A 15 -1.37 -31.04 12.70
C ALA A 15 -1.48 -29.70 13.44
N HIS A 16 -2.00 -29.69 14.66
CA HIS A 16 -2.03 -28.51 15.51
C HIS A 16 -0.62 -28.00 15.89
N LEU A 17 0.31 -28.92 16.20
CA LEU A 17 1.69 -28.55 16.45
C LEU A 17 2.35 -27.90 15.23
N HIS A 18 2.14 -28.46 14.04
CA HIS A 18 2.62 -27.87 12.79
C HIS A 18 1.99 -26.51 12.52
N LEU A 19 0.68 -26.34 12.80
CA LEU A 19 -0.02 -25.08 12.69
C LEU A 19 0.60 -24.00 13.60
N GLN A 20 0.84 -24.34 14.88
CA GLN A 20 1.50 -23.43 15.84
C GLN A 20 2.91 -23.05 15.43
N GLN A 21 3.61 -23.92 14.72
CA GLN A 21 4.96 -23.69 14.21
C GLN A 21 4.98 -23.05 12.80
N ALA A 22 3.82 -22.63 12.30
CA ALA A 22 3.64 -22.11 10.93
C ALA A 22 4.18 -23.03 9.82
N ARG A 23 4.22 -24.33 10.08
CA ARG A 23 4.57 -25.38 9.09
C ARG A 23 3.34 -25.72 8.25
N TRP A 24 2.96 -24.75 7.40
CA TRP A 24 1.70 -24.80 6.66
C TRP A 24 1.47 -26.05 5.82
N PRO A 25 2.46 -26.58 5.03
CA PRO A 25 2.25 -27.80 4.26
C PRO A 25 1.93 -29.02 5.13
N GLN A 26 2.68 -29.22 6.23
CA GLN A 26 2.48 -30.35 7.13
C GLN A 26 1.16 -30.22 7.90
N ALA A 27 0.80 -29.03 8.34
CA ALA A 27 -0.48 -28.76 8.97
C ALA A 27 -1.65 -29.01 8.01
N HIS A 28 -1.54 -28.55 6.76
CA HIS A 28 -2.52 -28.80 5.70
C HIS A 28 -2.79 -30.30 5.51
N ASP A 29 -1.74 -31.10 5.34
CA ASP A 29 -1.88 -32.55 5.12
C ASP A 29 -2.55 -33.24 6.31
N GLY A 30 -2.18 -32.83 7.54
CA GLY A 30 -2.81 -33.34 8.76
C GLY A 30 -4.31 -33.00 8.84
N PHE A 31 -4.69 -31.73 8.60
CA PHE A 31 -6.11 -31.36 8.63
C PHE A 31 -6.89 -31.85 7.44
N ALA A 32 -6.31 -32.05 6.26
CA ALA A 32 -6.96 -32.73 5.13
C ALA A 32 -7.33 -34.19 5.48
N ARG A 33 -6.41 -34.91 6.13
CA ARG A 33 -6.67 -36.26 6.65
C ARG A 33 -7.76 -36.27 7.73
N ALA A 34 -7.74 -35.24 8.62
CA ALA A 34 -8.75 -35.07 9.65
C ALA A 34 -10.16 -34.85 9.05
N VAL A 35 -10.28 -34.01 8.03
CA VAL A 35 -11.54 -33.78 7.31
C VAL A 35 -12.02 -35.03 6.60
N HIS A 36 -11.10 -35.82 6.02
CA HIS A 36 -11.47 -37.11 5.42
C HIS A 36 -12.01 -38.13 6.46
N ALA A 37 -11.37 -38.21 7.62
CA ALA A 37 -11.78 -39.10 8.70
C ALA A 37 -13.04 -38.62 9.44
N MET A 38 -13.21 -37.29 9.57
CA MET A 38 -14.28 -36.64 10.32
C MET A 38 -14.92 -35.51 9.49
N PRO A 39 -15.71 -35.83 8.44
CA PRO A 39 -16.24 -34.80 7.51
C PRO A 39 -17.23 -33.82 8.15
N GLN A 40 -17.72 -34.12 9.36
CA GLN A 40 -18.63 -33.25 10.12
C GLN A 40 -17.89 -32.41 11.19
N SER A 41 -16.56 -32.43 11.22
CA SER A 41 -15.78 -31.62 12.16
C SER A 41 -15.61 -30.20 11.64
N ALA A 42 -16.41 -29.26 12.14
CA ALA A 42 -16.26 -27.82 11.81
C ALA A 42 -14.86 -27.29 12.11
N ALA A 43 -14.24 -27.69 13.23
CA ALA A 43 -12.90 -27.28 13.61
C ALA A 43 -11.83 -27.78 12.62
N SER A 44 -11.96 -29.00 12.09
CA SER A 44 -11.02 -29.53 11.10
C SER A 44 -11.13 -28.79 9.78
N HIS A 45 -12.34 -28.46 9.32
CA HIS A 45 -12.55 -27.62 8.14
C HIS A 45 -12.03 -26.21 8.32
N HIS A 46 -12.20 -25.61 9.51
CA HIS A 46 -11.63 -24.28 9.83
C HIS A 46 -10.10 -24.29 9.73
N ASN A 47 -9.44 -25.22 10.40
CA ASN A 47 -7.98 -25.29 10.40
C ASN A 47 -7.41 -25.61 9.01
N LEU A 48 -8.13 -26.45 8.24
CA LEU A 48 -7.78 -26.67 6.83
C LEU A 48 -7.86 -25.39 6.01
N ALA A 49 -8.92 -24.58 6.23
CA ALA A 49 -9.09 -23.29 5.55
C ALA A 49 -7.96 -22.31 5.88
N LEU A 50 -7.51 -22.24 7.15
CA LEU A 50 -6.36 -21.44 7.55
C LEU A 50 -5.09 -21.85 6.80
N CYS A 51 -4.80 -23.15 6.76
CA CYS A 51 -3.63 -23.66 6.04
C CYS A 51 -3.70 -23.37 4.54
N GLN A 52 -4.88 -23.56 3.94
CA GLN A 52 -5.09 -23.29 2.51
C GLN A 52 -4.90 -21.81 2.17
N LEU A 53 -5.37 -20.90 3.04
CA LEU A 53 -5.17 -19.47 2.86
C LEU A 53 -3.67 -19.09 2.95
N ALA A 54 -2.97 -19.59 3.96
CA ALA A 54 -1.54 -19.38 4.13
C ALA A 54 -0.69 -19.96 2.98
N LEU A 55 -1.16 -21.04 2.35
CA LEU A 55 -0.53 -21.64 1.16
C LEU A 55 -0.92 -20.98 -0.17
N GLY A 56 -1.61 -19.84 -0.14
CA GLY A 56 -2.02 -19.11 -1.34
C GLY A 56 -3.10 -19.84 -2.15
N LYS A 57 -3.95 -20.64 -1.51
CA LYS A 57 -5.07 -21.40 -2.12
C LYS A 57 -6.42 -20.79 -1.70
N PRO A 58 -6.73 -19.52 -2.02
CA PRO A 58 -7.87 -18.82 -1.44
C PRO A 58 -9.23 -19.42 -1.80
N GLU A 59 -9.41 -20.00 -2.99
CA GLU A 59 -10.67 -20.61 -3.36
C GLU A 59 -10.96 -21.87 -2.52
N MET A 60 -9.94 -22.70 -2.27
CA MET A 60 -10.07 -23.86 -1.37
C MET A 60 -10.32 -23.42 0.07
N ALA A 61 -9.63 -22.38 0.53
CA ALA A 61 -9.82 -21.80 1.86
C ALA A 61 -11.26 -21.28 2.05
N ARG A 62 -11.82 -20.60 1.06
CA ARG A 62 -13.21 -20.15 1.07
C ARG A 62 -14.18 -21.32 1.24
N GLN A 63 -14.02 -22.39 0.40
CA GLN A 63 -14.89 -23.56 0.45
C GLN A 63 -14.81 -24.30 1.80
N SER A 64 -13.61 -24.48 2.33
CA SER A 64 -13.40 -25.09 3.65
C SER A 64 -13.99 -24.26 4.78
N ALA A 65 -13.83 -22.92 4.73
CA ALA A 65 -14.43 -22.01 5.71
C ALA A 65 -15.97 -22.01 5.63
N GLU A 66 -16.55 -22.02 4.45
CA GLU A 66 -18.01 -22.15 4.25
C GLU A 66 -18.54 -23.47 4.79
N ARG A 67 -17.81 -24.58 4.58
CA ARG A 67 -18.19 -25.87 5.16
C ARG A 67 -18.14 -25.84 6.69
N ALA A 68 -17.10 -25.23 7.26
CA ALA A 68 -17.01 -25.03 8.73
C ALA A 68 -18.20 -24.24 9.28
N LEU A 69 -18.58 -23.15 8.62
CA LEU A 69 -19.72 -22.31 8.98
C LEU A 69 -21.06 -23.00 8.77
N PHE A 70 -21.22 -23.85 7.76
CA PHE A 70 -22.40 -24.65 7.56
C PHE A 70 -22.58 -25.64 8.71
N LEU A 71 -21.51 -26.28 9.19
CA LEU A 71 -21.52 -27.21 10.30
C LEU A 71 -21.68 -26.51 11.66
N MET A 72 -21.10 -25.35 11.83
CA MET A 72 -21.14 -24.55 13.06
C MET A 72 -21.23 -23.05 12.72
N PRO A 73 -22.44 -22.48 12.57
CA PRO A 73 -22.62 -21.07 12.19
C PRO A 73 -21.99 -20.08 13.17
N SER A 74 -21.80 -20.47 14.44
CA SER A 74 -21.17 -19.68 15.50
C SER A 74 -19.63 -19.68 15.47
N LEU A 75 -19.01 -20.40 14.54
CA LEU A 75 -17.54 -20.46 14.41
C LEU A 75 -17.04 -19.20 13.66
N TRP A 76 -17.09 -18.05 14.36
CA TRP A 76 -16.75 -16.74 13.81
C TRP A 76 -15.33 -16.66 13.21
N GLN A 77 -14.39 -17.43 13.73
CA GLN A 77 -13.03 -17.51 13.18
C GLN A 77 -13.05 -17.96 11.71
N SER A 78 -13.94 -18.88 11.34
CA SER A 78 -14.11 -19.29 9.94
C SER A 78 -14.69 -18.18 9.06
N ARG A 79 -15.49 -17.27 9.64
CA ARG A 79 -16.00 -16.10 8.91
C ARG A 79 -14.87 -15.12 8.57
N MET A 80 -13.92 -14.95 9.49
CA MET A 80 -12.72 -14.15 9.23
C MET A 80 -11.87 -14.76 8.08
N VAL A 81 -11.65 -16.09 8.11
CA VAL A 81 -10.93 -16.78 7.03
C VAL A 81 -11.67 -16.68 5.70
N GLN A 82 -13.00 -16.80 5.70
CA GLN A 82 -13.84 -16.62 4.50
C GLN A 82 -13.64 -15.22 3.91
N GLY A 83 -13.72 -14.16 4.75
CA GLY A 83 -13.53 -12.79 4.33
C GLY A 83 -12.16 -12.54 3.72
N ASN A 84 -11.09 -13.02 4.35
CA ASN A 84 -9.72 -12.92 3.86
C ASN A 84 -9.52 -13.70 2.54
N ALA A 85 -10.12 -14.87 2.40
CA ALA A 85 -10.10 -15.65 1.16
C ALA A 85 -10.82 -14.92 0.02
N LEU A 86 -11.99 -14.35 0.28
CA LEU A 86 -12.74 -13.53 -0.68
C LEU A 86 -11.96 -12.28 -1.11
N LYS A 87 -11.28 -11.60 -0.15
CA LYS A 87 -10.39 -10.47 -0.45
C LYS A 87 -9.26 -10.90 -1.40
N SER A 88 -8.60 -12.02 -1.13
CA SER A 88 -7.54 -12.58 -1.98
C SER A 88 -8.03 -12.99 -3.37
N LEU A 89 -9.31 -13.38 -3.51
CA LEU A 89 -9.96 -13.70 -4.78
C LEU A 89 -10.42 -12.46 -5.57
N GLY A 90 -10.16 -11.25 -5.06
CA GLY A 90 -10.63 -10.01 -5.69
C GLY A 90 -12.14 -9.82 -5.65
N ARG A 91 -12.81 -10.37 -4.62
CA ARG A 91 -14.25 -10.25 -4.33
C ARG A 91 -14.49 -9.38 -3.09
N PRO A 92 -14.12 -8.09 -3.12
CA PRO A 92 -14.10 -7.24 -1.91
C PRO A 92 -15.48 -6.96 -1.33
N GLU A 93 -16.54 -6.90 -2.14
CA GLU A 93 -17.90 -6.67 -1.64
C GLU A 93 -18.38 -7.86 -0.79
N ALA A 94 -18.16 -9.10 -1.29
CA ALA A 94 -18.46 -10.29 -0.52
C ALA A 94 -17.56 -10.47 0.71
N ALA A 95 -16.30 -10.01 0.64
CA ALA A 95 -15.41 -9.99 1.80
C ALA A 95 -15.92 -9.03 2.88
N ASP A 96 -16.34 -7.82 2.50
CA ASP A 96 -16.91 -6.84 3.43
C ASP A 96 -18.21 -7.37 4.08
N ASP A 97 -19.07 -8.05 3.31
CA ASP A 97 -20.27 -8.71 3.84
C ASP A 97 -19.93 -9.79 4.87
N ALA A 98 -18.90 -10.59 4.62
CA ALA A 98 -18.45 -11.60 5.58
C ALA A 98 -17.93 -10.95 6.88
N PHE A 99 -17.13 -9.92 6.80
CA PHE A 99 -16.66 -9.17 7.98
C PHE A 99 -17.80 -8.44 8.69
N ALA A 100 -18.76 -7.88 7.94
CA ALA A 100 -19.94 -7.23 8.54
C ALA A 100 -20.80 -8.21 9.31
N GLN A 101 -21.04 -9.42 8.78
CA GLN A 101 -21.76 -10.49 9.49
C GLN A 101 -21.00 -10.95 10.74
N LEU A 102 -19.67 -11.02 10.69
CA LEU A 102 -18.85 -11.29 11.87
C LEU A 102 -19.07 -10.22 12.95
N LEU A 103 -19.04 -8.94 12.58
CA LEU A 103 -19.22 -7.82 13.50
C LEU A 103 -20.65 -7.73 14.05
N GLN A 104 -21.67 -8.25 13.37
CA GLN A 104 -23.02 -8.39 13.94
C GLN A 104 -23.03 -9.37 15.12
N ALA A 105 -22.24 -10.46 15.02
CA ALA A 105 -22.13 -11.46 16.10
C ALA A 105 -21.11 -11.04 17.17
N GLN A 106 -20.08 -10.33 16.79
CA GLN A 106 -18.99 -9.88 17.65
C GLN A 106 -18.62 -8.41 17.36
N PRO A 107 -19.38 -7.44 17.90
CA PRO A 107 -19.21 -6.01 17.60
C PRO A 107 -17.84 -5.44 17.98
N THR A 108 -17.12 -6.07 18.89
CA THR A 108 -15.80 -5.64 19.37
C THR A 108 -14.64 -6.35 18.67
N ASN A 109 -14.88 -7.11 17.59
CA ASN A 109 -13.82 -7.81 16.89
C ASN A 109 -12.94 -6.82 16.11
N GLY A 110 -11.76 -6.49 16.66
CA GLY A 110 -10.84 -5.50 16.10
C GLY A 110 -10.27 -5.91 14.74
N GLU A 111 -9.91 -7.19 14.55
CA GLU A 111 -9.37 -7.69 13.27
C GLU A 111 -10.37 -7.53 12.13
N ALA A 112 -11.65 -7.88 12.36
CA ALA A 112 -12.69 -7.71 11.35
C ALA A 112 -12.97 -6.23 11.06
N THR A 113 -12.92 -5.36 12.07
CA THR A 113 -13.08 -3.92 11.93
C THR A 113 -11.95 -3.33 11.07
N LEU A 114 -10.69 -3.68 11.36
CA LEU A 114 -9.53 -3.24 10.58
C LEU A 114 -9.57 -3.78 9.14
N ALA A 115 -9.97 -5.03 8.94
CA ALA A 115 -10.11 -5.63 7.61
C ALA A 115 -11.17 -4.91 6.76
N ARG A 116 -12.30 -4.52 7.36
CA ARG A 116 -13.33 -3.69 6.71
C ARG A 116 -12.83 -2.29 6.39
N ALA A 117 -12.11 -1.67 7.33
CA ALA A 117 -11.54 -0.35 7.16
C ALA A 117 -10.53 -0.31 6.00
N ASP A 118 -9.70 -1.35 5.86
CA ASP A 118 -8.80 -1.51 4.72
C ASP A 118 -9.57 -1.55 3.38
N LEU A 119 -10.66 -2.33 3.29
CA LEU A 119 -11.51 -2.38 2.10
C LEU A 119 -12.19 -1.02 1.84
N ALA A 120 -12.67 -0.35 2.87
CA ALA A 120 -13.31 0.96 2.77
C ALA A 120 -12.35 2.00 2.18
N ILE A 121 -11.10 2.05 2.63
CA ILE A 121 -10.09 2.98 2.12
C ILE A 121 -9.63 2.55 0.72
N ASN A 122 -9.08 1.35 0.59
CA ASN A 122 -8.28 0.95 -0.56
C ASN A 122 -9.10 0.43 -1.74
N VAL A 123 -10.37 0.06 -1.54
CA VAL A 123 -11.26 -0.44 -2.59
C VAL A 123 -12.46 0.47 -2.81
N PHE A 124 -13.24 0.75 -1.76
CA PHE A 124 -14.49 1.50 -1.92
C PHE A 124 -14.28 3.02 -1.92
N GLY A 125 -13.11 3.48 -1.47
CA GLY A 125 -12.76 4.90 -1.46
C GLY A 125 -13.55 5.71 -0.42
N THR A 126 -13.87 5.11 0.73
CA THR A 126 -14.61 5.72 1.83
C THR A 126 -13.75 5.87 3.09
N PRO A 127 -12.65 6.67 3.06
CA PRO A 127 -11.70 6.76 4.17
C PRO A 127 -12.34 7.27 5.47
N LEU A 128 -13.29 8.19 5.40
CA LEU A 128 -13.97 8.69 6.61
C LEU A 128 -14.83 7.63 7.28
N GLN A 129 -15.47 6.75 6.51
CA GLN A 129 -16.21 5.62 7.08
C GLN A 129 -15.29 4.65 7.81
N ALA A 130 -14.10 4.39 7.23
CA ALA A 130 -13.07 3.58 7.88
C ALA A 130 -12.63 4.20 9.21
N VAL A 131 -12.40 5.52 9.24
CA VAL A 131 -12.06 6.27 10.47
C VAL A 131 -13.12 6.08 11.54
N GLU A 132 -14.40 6.24 11.21
CA GLU A 132 -15.49 6.05 12.19
C GLU A 132 -15.54 4.62 12.75
N TRP A 133 -15.30 3.62 11.92
CA TRP A 133 -15.28 2.23 12.37
C TRP A 133 -14.12 1.89 13.29
N VAL A 134 -12.92 2.44 13.05
CA VAL A 134 -11.73 2.09 13.85
C VAL A 134 -11.55 2.97 15.10
N LYS A 135 -12.21 4.12 15.21
CA LYS A 135 -12.12 4.99 16.41
C LYS A 135 -12.31 4.26 17.74
N PRO A 136 -13.31 3.36 17.90
CA PRO A 136 -13.49 2.64 19.17
C PRO A 136 -12.28 1.76 19.53
N LEU A 137 -11.51 1.28 18.55
CA LEU A 137 -10.34 0.43 18.76
C LEU A 137 -9.16 1.19 19.38
N LEU A 138 -9.17 2.52 19.41
CA LEU A 138 -8.15 3.30 20.11
C LEU A 138 -8.12 3.02 21.62
N ALA A 139 -9.22 2.52 22.19
CA ALA A 139 -9.29 2.10 23.59
C ALA A 139 -8.85 0.65 23.83
N ASP A 140 -8.62 -0.12 22.77
CA ASP A 140 -8.18 -1.52 22.85
C ASP A 140 -6.65 -1.62 22.65
N PRO A 141 -5.87 -1.94 23.68
CA PRO A 141 -4.42 -2.01 23.60
C PRO A 141 -3.88 -2.95 22.49
N ALA A 142 -4.67 -3.98 22.14
CA ALA A 142 -4.28 -4.94 21.10
C ALA A 142 -4.36 -4.35 19.68
N HIS A 143 -5.23 -3.36 19.45
CA HIS A 143 -5.53 -2.82 18.13
C HIS A 143 -5.34 -1.30 18.01
N ALA A 144 -5.00 -0.62 19.13
CA ALA A 144 -4.92 0.85 19.17
C ALA A 144 -3.90 1.42 18.17
N ALA A 145 -2.73 0.78 18.02
CA ALA A 145 -1.70 1.24 17.08
C ALA A 145 -2.18 1.11 15.62
N ASP A 146 -2.79 -0.01 15.25
CA ASP A 146 -3.30 -0.24 13.89
C ASP A 146 -4.48 0.69 13.57
N ALA A 147 -5.36 0.93 14.56
CA ALA A 147 -6.45 1.89 14.42
C ALA A 147 -5.92 3.31 14.22
N GLN A 148 -4.93 3.73 15.02
CA GLN A 148 -4.32 5.05 14.90
C GLN A 148 -3.62 5.22 13.54
N LEU A 149 -2.86 4.22 13.08
CA LEU A 149 -2.25 4.24 11.75
C LEU A 149 -3.30 4.33 10.65
N THR A 150 -4.38 3.57 10.76
CA THR A 150 -5.50 3.60 9.81
C THR A 150 -6.11 5.00 9.72
N ILE A 151 -6.35 5.67 10.86
CA ILE A 151 -6.87 7.03 10.93
C ILE A 151 -5.91 8.02 10.26
N LEU A 152 -4.62 7.96 10.59
CA LEU A 152 -3.61 8.86 10.02
C LEU A 152 -3.51 8.70 8.50
N MET A 153 -3.46 7.47 8.00
CA MET A 153 -3.36 7.20 6.56
C MET A 153 -4.67 7.48 5.80
N ALA A 154 -5.83 7.31 6.41
CA ALA A 154 -7.11 7.75 5.84
C ALA A 154 -7.18 9.28 5.71
N SER A 155 -6.60 10.01 6.67
CA SER A 155 -6.63 11.47 6.74
C SER A 155 -5.84 12.16 5.60
N VAL A 156 -4.93 11.46 4.92
CA VAL A 156 -4.26 12.01 3.72
C VAL A 156 -5.23 12.13 2.53
N TYR A 157 -6.32 11.38 2.53
CA TYR A 157 -7.33 11.37 1.46
C TYR A 157 -8.49 12.32 1.72
N ASP A 158 -8.95 12.39 2.97
CA ASP A 158 -10.05 13.27 3.37
C ASP A 158 -9.97 13.53 4.89
N ARG A 159 -9.95 14.80 5.29
CA ARG A 159 -9.83 15.20 6.70
C ARG A 159 -10.46 16.55 6.96
N ASP A 160 -10.76 16.81 8.22
CA ASP A 160 -11.18 18.11 8.73
C ASP A 160 -10.01 18.84 9.46
N SER A 161 -8.95 18.11 9.86
CA SER A 161 -7.77 18.67 10.49
C SER A 161 -6.86 19.41 9.50
N SER A 162 -6.02 20.33 9.99
CA SER A 162 -4.99 20.99 9.22
C SER A 162 -3.84 20.05 8.87
N ALA A 163 -3.01 20.44 7.92
CA ALA A 163 -1.79 19.73 7.56
C ALA A 163 -0.81 19.63 8.74
N ALA A 164 -0.69 20.70 9.53
CA ALA A 164 0.19 20.75 10.69
C ALA A 164 -0.26 19.79 11.80
N GLU A 165 -1.57 19.72 12.10
CA GLU A 165 -2.12 18.77 13.06
C GLU A 165 -1.89 17.33 12.62
N LEU A 166 -2.10 17.00 11.33
CA LEU A 166 -1.87 15.66 10.82
C LEU A 166 -0.38 15.31 10.87
N SER A 167 0.52 16.20 10.45
CA SER A 167 1.96 15.96 10.51
C SER A 167 2.45 15.74 11.95
N THR A 168 1.97 16.57 12.89
CA THR A 168 2.28 16.42 14.33
C THR A 168 1.81 15.05 14.86
N ALA A 169 0.59 14.63 14.49
CA ALA A 169 0.06 13.32 14.90
C ALA A 169 0.87 12.16 14.31
N VAL A 170 1.33 12.28 13.07
CA VAL A 170 2.21 11.27 12.43
C VAL A 170 3.56 11.20 13.12
N MET A 171 4.19 12.33 13.45
CA MET A 171 5.46 12.35 14.19
C MET A 171 5.31 11.70 15.57
N ALA A 172 4.21 11.98 16.28
CA ALA A 172 3.91 11.35 17.56
C ALA A 172 3.73 9.84 17.43
N PHE A 173 2.96 9.38 16.42
CA PHE A 173 2.78 7.97 16.12
C PHE A 173 4.11 7.26 15.84
N SER A 174 4.94 7.83 14.98
CA SER A 174 6.23 7.23 14.60
C SER A 174 7.15 7.09 15.79
N LYS A 175 7.23 8.13 16.63
CA LYS A 175 8.01 8.09 17.88
C LYS A 175 7.53 7.01 18.84
N GLN A 176 6.23 6.80 18.92
CA GLN A 176 5.63 5.84 19.86
C GLN A 176 5.68 4.40 19.35
N HIS A 177 5.47 4.16 18.04
CA HIS A 177 5.18 2.84 17.50
C HIS A 177 6.21 2.32 16.48
N LEU A 178 6.99 3.20 15.83
CA LEU A 178 7.96 2.77 14.82
C LEU A 178 9.38 2.70 15.36
N CYS A 179 9.72 3.35 16.51
CA CYS A 179 11.06 3.31 17.02
C CYS A 179 11.39 1.91 17.57
N LEU A 180 12.43 1.28 17.01
CA LEU A 180 13.02 0.08 17.56
C LEU A 180 13.75 0.38 18.87
N PRO A 181 13.91 -0.61 19.79
CA PRO A 181 14.63 -0.42 21.03
C PRO A 181 16.05 0.12 20.80
N GLY A 182 16.45 1.10 21.59
CA GLY A 182 17.80 1.66 21.53
C GLY A 182 18.87 0.57 21.76
N GLY A 183 20.00 0.69 21.05
CA GLY A 183 21.10 -0.27 21.14
C GLY A 183 20.90 -1.56 20.35
N LEU A 184 19.85 -1.67 19.52
CA LEU A 184 19.67 -2.81 18.63
C LEU A 184 20.86 -3.00 17.68
N LEU A 185 21.40 -1.90 17.16
CA LEU A 185 22.57 -1.89 16.31
C LEU A 185 23.72 -1.17 17.02
N PRO A 186 24.98 -1.67 16.90
CA PRO A 186 26.12 -0.91 17.35
C PRO A 186 26.32 0.33 16.49
N PRO A 187 27.07 1.35 16.94
CA PRO A 187 27.42 2.50 16.12
C PRO A 187 28.02 2.06 14.78
N LEU A 188 27.61 2.71 13.70
CA LEU A 188 28.17 2.43 12.38
C LEU A 188 29.68 2.74 12.37
N PRO A 189 30.53 1.82 11.89
CA PRO A 189 31.95 2.08 11.75
C PRO A 189 32.18 3.21 10.75
N PRO A 190 33.35 3.90 10.80
CA PRO A 190 33.72 4.87 9.78
C PRO A 190 33.58 4.28 8.37
N ALA A 191 33.20 5.12 7.42
CA ALA A 191 33.08 4.69 6.03
C ALA A 191 34.41 4.11 5.53
N LYS A 192 34.37 2.93 4.94
CA LYS A 192 35.54 2.34 4.30
C LYS A 192 35.88 3.14 3.04
N LEU A 193 37.16 3.38 2.79
CA LEU A 193 37.60 3.91 1.51
C LEU A 193 37.29 2.88 0.42
N ARG A 194 36.32 3.21 -0.43
CA ARG A 194 35.90 2.41 -1.57
C ARG A 194 36.03 3.24 -2.83
N SER A 195 36.35 2.61 -3.96
CA SER A 195 36.33 3.25 -5.28
C SER A 195 34.90 3.56 -5.73
N ARG A 196 33.92 2.82 -5.22
CA ARG A 196 32.50 2.96 -5.52
C ARG A 196 31.70 2.96 -4.20
N PRO A 197 30.92 4.00 -3.90
CA PRO A 197 30.05 4.00 -2.72
C PRO A 197 28.95 2.94 -2.87
N ARG A 198 28.53 2.37 -1.74
CA ARG A 198 27.40 1.44 -1.68
C ARG A 198 26.11 2.20 -1.45
N VAL A 199 25.26 2.19 -2.47
CA VAL A 199 23.96 2.88 -2.44
C VAL A 199 22.86 1.84 -2.33
N ALA A 200 22.08 1.90 -1.24
CA ALA A 200 20.98 0.99 -1.03
C ALA A 200 19.64 1.59 -1.46
N LEU A 201 18.80 0.73 -2.02
CA LEU A 201 17.40 1.02 -2.32
C LEU A 201 16.52 0.03 -1.54
N ILE A 202 15.52 0.53 -0.83
CA ILE A 202 14.53 -0.30 -0.14
C ILE A 202 13.11 0.07 -0.55
N SER A 203 12.31 -0.91 -0.98
CA SER A 203 10.92 -0.66 -1.41
C SER A 203 10.13 -1.96 -1.59
N PRO A 204 8.79 -1.93 -1.39
CA PRO A 204 7.88 -2.95 -1.89
C PRO A 204 7.48 -2.75 -3.37
N LEU A 205 8.00 -1.71 -4.05
CA LEU A 205 7.50 -1.22 -5.35
C LEU A 205 8.52 -1.35 -6.49
N PHE A 206 9.45 -2.29 -6.44
CA PHE A 206 10.36 -2.59 -7.56
C PHE A 206 9.67 -3.37 -8.67
N CYS A 207 8.54 -2.84 -9.13
CA CYS A 207 7.68 -3.37 -10.19
C CYS A 207 7.15 -2.21 -11.05
N VAL A 208 6.25 -2.48 -11.99
CA VAL A 208 5.52 -1.43 -12.74
C VAL A 208 4.74 -0.56 -11.76
N SER A 209 5.32 0.57 -11.40
CA SER A 209 4.87 1.46 -10.34
C SER A 209 5.40 2.88 -10.54
N PRO A 210 4.89 3.88 -9.79
CA PRO A 210 5.49 5.22 -9.79
C PRO A 210 6.98 5.23 -9.45
N VAL A 211 7.46 4.30 -8.60
CA VAL A 211 8.88 4.19 -8.25
C VAL A 211 9.72 3.93 -9.50
N TYR A 212 9.31 3.00 -10.37
CA TYR A 212 10.00 2.77 -11.62
C TYR A 212 10.00 4.02 -12.52
N PHE A 213 8.82 4.50 -12.89
CA PHE A 213 8.68 5.56 -13.89
C PHE A 213 9.27 6.91 -13.46
N LEU A 214 9.40 7.16 -12.17
CA LEU A 214 9.90 8.42 -11.65
C LEU A 214 11.36 8.38 -11.21
N THR A 215 11.98 7.20 -11.10
CA THR A 215 13.34 7.10 -10.53
C THR A 215 14.34 6.34 -11.38
N ILE A 216 13.90 5.46 -12.29
CA ILE A 216 14.80 4.54 -13.00
C ILE A 216 15.90 5.26 -13.82
N ALA A 217 15.60 6.44 -14.38
CA ALA A 217 16.60 7.23 -15.11
C ALA A 217 17.73 7.68 -14.17
N GLY A 218 17.41 8.11 -12.97
CA GLY A 218 18.39 8.48 -11.93
C GLY A 218 19.24 7.29 -11.51
N TRP A 219 18.63 6.12 -11.27
CA TRP A 219 19.36 4.92 -10.86
C TRP A 219 20.31 4.40 -11.95
N ARG A 220 19.92 4.48 -13.22
CA ARG A 220 20.82 4.19 -14.35
C ARG A 220 22.06 5.09 -14.37
N HIS A 221 21.91 6.34 -13.91
CA HIS A 221 23.03 7.26 -13.79
C HIS A 221 23.91 6.92 -12.56
N VAL A 222 23.31 6.74 -11.39
CA VAL A 222 24.01 6.42 -10.14
C VAL A 222 24.79 5.10 -10.23
N ALA A 223 24.23 4.08 -10.88
CA ALA A 223 24.85 2.77 -11.06
C ALA A 223 26.19 2.83 -11.84
N LYS A 224 26.46 3.89 -12.61
CA LYS A 224 27.75 4.05 -13.29
C LYS A 224 28.91 4.29 -12.32
N GLY A 225 28.64 4.94 -11.19
CA GLY A 225 29.66 5.32 -10.20
C GLY A 225 29.52 4.65 -8.83
N SER A 226 28.46 3.85 -8.61
CA SER A 226 28.13 3.27 -7.31
C SER A 226 27.76 1.79 -7.42
N ASP A 227 27.89 1.07 -6.33
CA ASP A 227 27.39 -0.31 -6.19
C ASP A 227 25.97 -0.24 -5.62
N ILE A 228 25.00 -0.66 -6.42
CA ILE A 228 23.58 -0.62 -6.05
C ILE A 228 23.22 -1.89 -5.30
N VAL A 229 22.74 -1.75 -4.07
CA VAL A 229 22.24 -2.83 -3.22
C VAL A 229 20.73 -2.69 -3.05
N VAL A 230 19.96 -3.67 -3.47
CA VAL A 230 18.50 -3.63 -3.42
C VAL A 230 17.97 -4.53 -2.31
N PHE A 231 17.14 -3.96 -1.44
CA PHE A 231 16.34 -4.69 -0.46
C PHE A 231 14.88 -4.71 -0.94
N ASN A 232 14.51 -5.78 -1.64
CA ASN A 232 13.17 -5.94 -2.18
C ASN A 232 12.19 -6.39 -1.09
N ARG A 233 11.17 -5.57 -0.87
CA ARG A 233 10.07 -5.81 0.07
C ARG A 233 8.77 -6.22 -0.62
N GLY A 234 8.74 -6.22 -1.96
CA GLY A 234 7.55 -6.51 -2.76
C GLY A 234 7.50 -7.95 -3.25
N HIS A 235 6.27 -8.45 -3.43
CA HIS A 235 6.01 -9.78 -4.01
C HIS A 235 5.73 -9.73 -5.51
N GLN A 236 5.35 -8.56 -6.04
CA GLN A 236 5.06 -8.40 -7.47
C GLN A 236 6.37 -8.32 -8.25
N LEU A 237 6.53 -9.22 -9.21
CA LEU A 237 7.67 -9.28 -10.13
C LEU A 237 7.16 -9.11 -11.57
N ASP A 238 7.78 -8.22 -12.32
CA ASP A 238 7.44 -7.92 -13.70
C ASP A 238 8.66 -7.38 -14.48
N TRP A 239 8.46 -6.90 -15.70
CA TRP A 239 9.53 -6.39 -16.55
C TRP A 239 10.29 -5.19 -15.92
N ALA A 240 9.62 -4.37 -15.09
CA ALA A 240 10.28 -3.26 -14.39
C ALA A 240 11.19 -3.78 -13.27
N THR A 241 10.83 -4.88 -12.60
CA THR A 241 11.69 -5.57 -11.64
C THR A 241 13.01 -5.98 -12.27
N GLU A 242 12.97 -6.55 -13.48
CA GLU A 242 14.19 -6.97 -14.20
C GLU A 242 15.09 -5.77 -14.57
N GLN A 243 14.50 -4.59 -14.82
CA GLN A 243 15.28 -3.36 -15.01
C GLN A 243 16.01 -2.93 -13.74
N PHE A 244 15.37 -3.02 -12.54
CA PHE A 244 16.07 -2.75 -11.28
C PHE A 244 17.17 -3.81 -11.00
N LYS A 245 16.87 -5.09 -11.21
CA LYS A 245 17.85 -6.18 -11.05
C LYS A 245 19.08 -5.99 -11.93
N SER A 246 18.91 -5.50 -13.17
CA SER A 246 20.01 -5.25 -14.09
C SER A 246 20.97 -4.15 -13.63
N LEU A 247 20.53 -3.26 -12.74
CA LEU A 247 21.34 -2.20 -12.15
C LEU A 247 21.98 -2.63 -10.82
N ALA A 248 21.42 -3.63 -10.16
CA ALA A 248 21.83 -4.05 -8.83
C ALA A 248 23.13 -4.87 -8.87
N THR A 249 24.07 -4.50 -8.01
CA THR A 249 25.24 -5.32 -7.69
C THR A 249 24.87 -6.45 -6.75
N GLU A 250 23.92 -6.18 -5.84
CA GLU A 250 23.34 -7.14 -4.90
C GLU A 250 21.83 -6.97 -4.86
N TRP A 251 21.09 -8.08 -4.84
CA TRP A 251 19.63 -8.11 -4.70
C TRP A 251 19.23 -9.05 -3.56
N TRP A 252 18.47 -8.50 -2.58
CA TRP A 252 18.01 -9.22 -1.41
C TRP A 252 16.49 -9.20 -1.35
N ASP A 253 15.89 -10.38 -1.44
CA ASP A 253 14.46 -10.57 -1.20
C ASP A 253 14.23 -10.68 0.32
N VAL A 254 13.62 -9.64 0.90
CA VAL A 254 13.50 -9.46 2.37
C VAL A 254 12.04 -9.18 2.80
N GLN A 255 11.06 -9.65 2.02
CA GLN A 255 9.63 -9.40 2.22
C GLN A 255 9.16 -9.83 3.60
N GLU A 256 9.58 -11.03 4.05
CA GLU A 256 9.10 -11.64 5.29
C GLU A 256 9.95 -11.28 6.53
N MET A 257 10.98 -10.44 6.34
CA MET A 257 11.83 -10.08 7.47
C MET A 257 11.09 -9.13 8.42
N PRO A 258 11.03 -9.42 9.73
CA PRO A 258 10.56 -8.46 10.72
C PRO A 258 11.55 -7.28 10.83
N ALA A 259 11.07 -6.14 11.32
CA ALA A 259 11.81 -4.88 11.34
C ALA A 259 13.22 -4.98 11.96
N SER A 260 13.36 -5.68 13.08
CA SER A 260 14.66 -5.86 13.75
C SER A 260 15.66 -6.65 12.91
N ALA A 261 15.22 -7.74 12.26
CA ALA A 261 16.06 -8.54 11.37
C ALA A 261 16.42 -7.76 10.10
N LEU A 262 15.48 -7.00 9.56
CA LEU A 262 15.71 -6.14 8.39
C LEU A 262 16.73 -5.04 8.71
N ALA A 263 16.63 -4.37 9.88
CA ALA A 263 17.60 -3.39 10.32
C ALA A 263 19.02 -4.00 10.44
N GLN A 264 19.15 -5.18 11.03
CA GLN A 264 20.41 -5.90 11.13
C GLN A 264 20.96 -6.28 9.75
N ARG A 265 20.09 -6.72 8.83
CA ARG A 265 20.50 -7.09 7.46
C ARG A 265 21.03 -5.90 6.67
N VAL A 266 20.37 -4.74 6.76
CA VAL A 266 20.83 -3.49 6.14
C VAL A 266 22.15 -3.04 6.76
N TYR A 267 22.26 -3.07 8.09
CA TYR A 267 23.49 -2.73 8.80
C TYR A 267 24.69 -3.59 8.36
N GLN A 268 24.50 -4.92 8.26
CA GLN A 268 25.54 -5.87 7.81
C GLN A 268 26.00 -5.64 6.37
N ALA A 269 25.14 -5.03 5.54
CA ALA A 269 25.50 -4.70 4.16
C ALA A 269 26.45 -3.49 4.05
N ASP A 270 26.75 -2.80 5.17
CA ASP A 270 27.72 -1.69 5.25
C ASP A 270 27.46 -0.60 4.20
N ILE A 271 26.25 -0.03 4.25
CA ILE A 271 25.69 0.92 3.28
C ILE A 271 26.17 2.34 3.59
N ASP A 272 26.63 3.05 2.55
CA ASP A 272 27.02 4.45 2.65
C ASP A 272 25.79 5.36 2.58
N VAL A 273 24.92 5.18 1.58
CA VAL A 273 23.69 5.97 1.40
C VAL A 273 22.52 5.03 1.12
N LEU A 274 21.42 5.20 1.85
CA LEU A 274 20.19 4.44 1.66
C LEU A 274 19.05 5.38 1.22
N TYR A 275 18.29 4.95 0.22
CA TYR A 275 17.07 5.60 -0.21
C TYR A 275 15.87 4.72 0.12
N ASP A 276 14.96 5.23 0.97
CA ASP A 276 13.65 4.63 1.18
C ASP A 276 12.70 5.06 0.05
N LEU A 277 12.27 4.07 -0.73
CA LEU A 277 11.33 4.20 -1.83
C LEU A 277 10.00 3.47 -1.52
N GLY A 278 9.72 3.21 -0.26
CA GLY A 278 8.51 2.54 0.23
C GLY A 278 7.64 3.43 1.11
N GLY A 279 8.26 4.13 2.06
CA GLY A 279 7.58 5.03 2.99
C GLY A 279 6.39 4.36 3.69
N TRP A 280 5.29 5.06 3.82
CA TRP A 280 4.07 4.57 4.47
C TRP A 280 3.39 3.37 3.79
N MET A 281 3.86 2.93 2.64
CA MET A 281 3.43 1.67 2.03
C MET A 281 4.12 0.44 2.65
N ASP A 282 5.17 0.65 3.46
CA ASP A 282 5.89 -0.39 4.20
C ASP A 282 6.28 0.08 5.61
N PRO A 283 5.35 0.12 6.57
CA PRO A 283 5.64 0.52 7.95
C PRO A 283 6.71 -0.34 8.63
N VAL A 284 6.88 -1.61 8.21
CA VAL A 284 7.92 -2.51 8.72
C VAL A 284 9.32 -2.02 8.30
N ALA A 285 9.47 -1.56 7.06
CA ALA A 285 10.71 -0.95 6.61
C ALA A 285 10.98 0.37 7.35
N LEU A 286 9.98 1.25 7.51
CA LEU A 286 10.13 2.47 8.31
C LEU A 286 10.58 2.15 9.74
N GLN A 287 9.98 1.13 10.37
CA GLN A 287 10.40 0.68 11.69
C GLN A 287 11.85 0.18 11.70
N ALA A 288 12.28 -0.57 10.68
CA ALA A 288 13.68 -1.00 10.57
C ALA A 288 14.64 0.19 10.44
N LEU A 289 14.25 1.21 9.65
CA LEU A 289 15.04 2.42 9.41
C LEU A 289 15.12 3.35 10.63
N SER A 290 14.22 3.21 11.62
CA SER A 290 14.31 3.92 12.90
C SER A 290 15.58 3.58 13.70
N ALA A 291 16.23 2.44 13.43
CA ALA A 291 17.50 2.06 14.04
C ALA A 291 18.74 2.67 13.36
N LYS A 292 18.58 3.52 12.33
CA LYS A 292 19.68 4.14 11.56
C LYS A 292 20.69 3.11 11.03
N PRO A 293 20.28 2.12 10.22
CA PRO A 293 21.15 1.03 9.77
C PRO A 293 22.13 1.42 8.65
N ALA A 294 22.06 2.62 8.10
CA ALA A 294 22.94 3.16 7.07
C ALA A 294 23.50 4.53 7.50
N ARG A 295 24.64 4.95 6.92
CA ARG A 295 25.34 6.20 7.32
C ARG A 295 24.50 7.41 6.99
N GLU A 296 23.98 7.47 5.75
CA GLU A 296 23.03 8.48 5.33
C GLU A 296 21.74 7.80 4.84
N MET A 297 20.60 8.38 5.15
CA MET A 297 19.29 7.85 4.76
C MET A 297 18.40 8.97 4.26
N TYR A 298 17.83 8.75 3.09
CA TYR A 298 16.94 9.71 2.45
C TYR A 298 15.59 9.10 2.12
N LYS A 299 14.51 9.83 2.38
CA LYS A 299 13.18 9.51 1.88
C LYS A 299 12.98 10.09 0.49
N TRP A 300 12.66 9.23 -0.50
CA TRP A 300 12.46 9.67 -1.88
C TRP A 300 11.47 8.77 -2.63
N VAL A 301 10.46 9.35 -3.30
CA VAL A 301 9.40 8.68 -4.06
C VAL A 301 8.78 7.50 -3.28
N GLY A 302 7.77 6.82 -3.80
CA GLY A 302 7.10 5.67 -3.17
C GLY A 302 6.58 5.94 -1.75
N GLY A 303 5.27 5.87 -1.53
CA GLY A 303 4.68 6.14 -0.21
C GLY A 303 5.03 7.51 0.39
N GLN A 304 5.52 8.44 -0.44
CA GLN A 304 5.93 9.78 -0.04
C GLN A 304 4.71 10.71 0.01
N SER A 305 3.88 10.53 1.04
CA SER A 305 2.62 11.30 1.19
C SER A 305 2.78 12.49 2.10
N LEU A 306 3.44 12.30 3.24
CA LEU A 306 3.77 13.27 4.27
C LEU A 306 4.98 12.72 5.05
N THR A 307 5.52 13.50 6.01
CA THR A 307 6.68 13.10 6.83
C THR A 307 6.62 11.63 7.29
N THR A 308 7.77 10.97 7.40
CA THR A 308 7.83 9.64 8.05
C THR A 308 7.70 9.74 9.57
N GLY A 309 7.92 10.93 10.14
CA GLY A 309 7.94 11.16 11.57
C GLY A 309 9.19 10.60 12.26
N LEU A 310 10.20 10.17 11.50
CA LEU A 310 11.47 9.64 12.01
C LEU A 310 12.59 10.68 11.85
N ASP A 311 13.29 10.96 12.92
CA ASP A 311 14.43 11.87 12.95
C ASP A 311 15.77 11.21 12.53
N THR A 312 15.71 9.93 12.18
CA THR A 312 16.88 9.16 11.69
C THR A 312 17.20 9.40 10.22
N PHE A 313 16.31 10.01 9.46
CA PHE A 313 16.57 10.39 8.07
C PHE A 313 17.38 11.69 7.98
N ASP A 314 18.39 11.70 7.09
CA ASP A 314 19.22 12.87 6.80
C ASP A 314 18.56 13.81 5.81
N GLY A 315 17.49 13.36 5.12
CA GLY A 315 16.72 14.24 4.26
C GLY A 315 15.47 13.65 3.64
N TRP A 316 14.55 14.56 3.37
CA TRP A 316 13.36 14.36 2.56
C TRP A 316 13.59 14.98 1.20
N ILE A 317 13.75 14.14 0.16
CA ILE A 317 13.99 14.62 -1.20
C ILE A 317 12.70 15.10 -1.83
N GLY A 318 12.69 16.37 -2.23
CA GLY A 318 11.59 17.04 -2.90
C GLY A 318 12.06 18.08 -3.90
N ASP A 319 11.21 19.03 -4.18
CA ASP A 319 11.50 20.23 -4.98
C ASP A 319 10.74 21.44 -4.42
N GLU A 320 11.01 22.61 -4.97
CA GLU A 320 10.40 23.87 -4.52
C GLU A 320 8.88 23.91 -4.65
N TRP A 321 8.28 23.11 -5.55
CA TRP A 321 6.83 23.03 -5.72
C TRP A 321 6.17 22.10 -4.71
N GLN A 322 6.80 20.97 -4.39
CA GLN A 322 6.21 19.93 -3.56
C GLN A 322 6.53 20.10 -2.07
N SER A 323 7.75 20.50 -1.75
CA SER A 323 8.23 20.72 -0.38
C SER A 323 8.97 22.05 -0.27
N PRO A 324 8.27 23.20 -0.45
CA PRO A 324 8.92 24.52 -0.30
C PRO A 324 9.54 24.64 1.09
N ALA A 325 10.66 25.35 1.22
CA ALA A 325 11.40 25.49 2.47
C ALA A 325 10.53 25.98 3.65
N ALA A 326 9.51 26.79 3.37
CA ALA A 326 8.55 27.25 4.38
C ALA A 326 7.71 26.12 4.99
N SER A 327 7.63 24.94 4.33
CA SER A 327 6.91 23.77 4.81
C SER A 327 7.73 22.88 5.76
N GLN A 328 8.97 23.26 6.14
CA GLN A 328 9.83 22.44 7.01
C GLN A 328 9.13 22.02 8.31
N HIS A 329 8.26 22.83 8.84
CA HIS A 329 7.50 22.55 10.06
C HIS A 329 6.54 21.34 9.94
N LEU A 330 6.27 20.86 8.72
CA LEU A 330 5.46 19.65 8.46
C LEU A 330 6.29 18.37 8.40
N TYR A 331 7.62 18.46 8.51
CA TYR A 331 8.53 17.33 8.34
C TYR A 331 9.45 17.17 9.55
N SER A 332 9.68 15.95 9.99
CA SER A 332 10.77 15.61 10.94
C SER A 332 12.12 15.60 10.22
N GLU A 333 12.12 15.22 8.93
CA GLU A 333 13.30 15.15 8.10
C GLU A 333 13.71 16.54 7.58
N PRO A 334 15.00 16.86 7.45
CA PRO A 334 15.45 18.05 6.70
C PRO A 334 14.96 18.01 5.24
N ILE A 335 14.35 19.08 4.76
CA ILE A 335 13.95 19.16 3.34
C ILE A 335 15.19 19.35 2.47
N VAL A 336 15.35 18.48 1.46
CA VAL A 336 16.40 18.53 0.43
C VAL A 336 15.74 18.72 -0.93
N ASN A 337 15.69 19.96 -1.42
CA ASN A 337 15.06 20.27 -2.68
C ASN A 337 16.04 20.16 -3.85
N ILE A 338 15.65 19.38 -4.86
CA ILE A 338 16.39 19.21 -6.09
C ILE A 338 15.97 20.29 -7.10
N PRO A 339 16.90 21.14 -7.56
CA PRO A 339 16.60 22.16 -8.56
C PRO A 339 16.03 21.53 -9.85
N GLY A 340 14.95 22.12 -10.37
CA GLY A 340 14.31 21.64 -11.62
C GLY A 340 13.38 20.44 -11.48
N GLY A 341 13.22 19.92 -10.28
CA GLY A 341 12.29 18.82 -9.98
C GLY A 341 12.95 17.59 -9.35
N TYR A 342 12.25 16.99 -8.42
CA TYR A 342 12.76 15.86 -7.60
C TYR A 342 12.69 14.50 -8.30
N ALA A 343 12.02 14.39 -9.44
CA ALA A 343 11.81 13.11 -10.15
C ALA A 343 11.78 13.34 -11.67
N THR A 344 12.37 12.40 -12.42
CA THR A 344 12.39 12.42 -13.89
C THR A 344 11.46 11.34 -14.41
N TYR A 345 10.42 11.75 -15.14
CA TYR A 345 9.51 10.79 -15.75
C TYR A 345 10.17 10.02 -16.89
N THR A 346 10.15 8.71 -16.79
CA THR A 346 10.56 7.79 -17.86
C THR A 346 9.30 7.15 -18.43
N ALA A 347 8.96 7.48 -19.67
CA ALA A 347 7.79 6.94 -20.33
C ALA A 347 7.90 5.40 -20.50
N PRO A 348 6.81 4.65 -20.34
CA PRO A 348 6.80 3.24 -20.70
C PRO A 348 6.96 3.07 -22.22
N HIS A 349 7.54 1.96 -22.63
CA HIS A 349 7.72 1.64 -24.07
C HIS A 349 6.40 1.48 -24.83
N TYR A 350 5.28 1.40 -24.13
CA TYR A 350 3.92 1.31 -24.65
C TYR A 350 3.12 2.60 -24.46
N LEU A 351 3.76 3.74 -24.18
CA LEU A 351 3.05 5.02 -24.12
C LEU A 351 2.43 5.28 -25.51
N PRO A 352 1.11 5.49 -25.61
CA PRO A 352 0.49 5.75 -26.90
C PRO A 352 0.84 7.14 -27.44
N ASP A 353 0.90 7.25 -28.75
CA ASP A 353 1.00 8.55 -29.40
C ASP A 353 -0.25 9.41 -29.11
N ALA A 354 -0.06 10.70 -28.96
CA ALA A 354 -1.16 11.61 -28.72
C ALA A 354 -2.02 11.73 -30.01
N PRO A 355 -3.33 11.40 -29.98
CA PRO A 355 -4.19 11.53 -31.16
C PRO A 355 -4.40 13.01 -31.50
N VAL A 356 -4.57 13.30 -32.81
CA VAL A 356 -4.81 14.67 -33.33
C VAL A 356 -6.12 15.25 -32.81
N HIS A 357 -7.14 14.42 -32.64
CA HIS A 357 -8.44 14.83 -32.12
C HIS A 357 -8.71 14.22 -30.77
N LYS A 358 -8.93 15.07 -29.77
CA LYS A 358 -9.21 14.68 -28.38
C LYS A 358 -10.66 14.99 -27.99
N ARG A 359 -11.20 14.18 -27.09
CA ARG A 359 -12.53 14.37 -26.52
C ARG A 359 -12.50 15.47 -25.46
N ALA A 360 -13.52 16.33 -25.46
CA ALA A 360 -13.64 17.40 -24.46
C ALA A 360 -14.04 16.89 -23.06
N THR A 361 -14.64 15.69 -22.96
CA THR A 361 -15.00 15.08 -21.66
C THR A 361 -13.75 14.96 -20.77
N PRO A 362 -13.72 15.62 -19.59
CA PRO A 362 -12.57 15.53 -18.72
C PRO A 362 -12.48 14.15 -18.04
N VAL A 363 -11.25 13.71 -17.80
CA VAL A 363 -10.93 12.43 -17.16
C VAL A 363 -10.48 12.67 -15.74
N ILE A 364 -10.98 11.85 -14.82
CA ILE A 364 -10.47 11.66 -13.46
C ILE A 364 -9.87 10.26 -13.42
N PHE A 365 -8.54 10.16 -13.54
CA PHE A 365 -7.83 8.89 -13.49
C PHE A 365 -7.14 8.76 -12.13
N SER A 366 -7.82 8.15 -11.17
CA SER A 366 -7.32 8.08 -9.80
C SER A 366 -7.94 6.92 -9.01
N ASN A 367 -7.18 6.47 -7.99
CA ASN A 367 -7.70 5.59 -6.97
C ASN A 367 -8.93 6.26 -6.30
N PRO A 368 -10.06 5.55 -6.12
CA PRO A 368 -11.26 6.09 -5.48
C PRO A 368 -11.07 6.69 -4.09
N ALA A 369 -10.04 6.24 -3.33
CA ALA A 369 -9.69 6.83 -2.05
C ALA A 369 -9.36 8.34 -2.14
N LYS A 370 -8.80 8.77 -3.27
CA LYS A 370 -8.41 10.17 -3.51
C LYS A 370 -9.59 11.10 -3.85
N LEU A 371 -10.79 10.56 -4.02
CA LEU A 371 -11.99 11.32 -4.30
C LEU A 371 -12.62 11.82 -2.98
N SER A 372 -12.06 12.89 -2.41
CA SER A 372 -12.56 13.49 -1.16
C SER A 372 -13.96 14.08 -1.31
N ARG A 373 -14.64 14.31 -0.17
CA ARG A 373 -15.93 15.01 -0.12
C ARG A 373 -15.89 16.37 -0.84
N GLY A 374 -14.85 17.16 -0.54
CA GLY A 374 -14.68 18.49 -1.12
C GLY A 374 -14.43 18.43 -2.63
N PHE A 375 -13.63 17.48 -3.08
CA PHE A 375 -13.35 17.30 -4.50
C PHE A 375 -14.61 16.86 -5.28
N LEU A 376 -15.36 15.90 -4.77
CA LEU A 376 -16.61 15.45 -5.39
C LEU A 376 -17.67 16.56 -5.42
N ALA A 377 -17.80 17.35 -4.34
CA ALA A 377 -18.70 18.50 -4.31
C ALA A 377 -18.30 19.60 -5.32
N TRP A 378 -17.00 19.77 -5.55
CA TRP A 378 -16.50 20.66 -6.60
C TRP A 378 -16.81 20.12 -8.00
N LEU A 379 -16.59 18.82 -8.26
CA LEU A 379 -16.90 18.16 -9.53
C LEU A 379 -18.39 18.24 -9.87
N ALA A 380 -19.26 18.13 -8.87
CA ALA A 380 -20.71 18.23 -9.07
C ALA A 380 -21.16 19.58 -9.65
N LYS A 381 -20.38 20.65 -9.42
CA LYS A 381 -20.67 21.99 -9.95
C LYS A 381 -20.20 22.16 -11.41
N LEU A 382 -19.37 21.27 -11.93
CA LEU A 382 -18.93 21.35 -13.30
C LEU A 382 -20.02 20.78 -14.24
N PRO A 383 -20.35 21.46 -15.35
CA PRO A 383 -21.32 20.97 -16.30
C PRO A 383 -20.82 19.74 -17.08
N GLY A 384 -21.76 18.94 -17.55
CA GLY A 384 -21.51 17.80 -18.43
C GLY A 384 -20.90 16.57 -17.79
N PRO A 385 -20.76 15.49 -18.55
CA PRO A 385 -20.23 14.21 -18.06
C PRO A 385 -18.74 14.28 -17.76
N LYS A 386 -18.29 13.45 -16.81
CA LYS A 386 -16.89 13.22 -16.41
C LYS A 386 -16.61 11.73 -16.48
N LEU A 387 -15.46 11.37 -17.04
CA LEU A 387 -15.01 9.98 -17.14
C LEU A 387 -14.12 9.64 -15.96
N PHE A 388 -14.56 8.72 -15.11
CA PHE A 388 -13.79 8.17 -14.00
C PHE A 388 -13.10 6.88 -14.42
N VAL A 389 -11.78 6.85 -14.33
CA VAL A 389 -10.95 5.73 -14.80
C VAL A 389 -10.20 5.12 -13.63
N HIS A 390 -10.55 3.90 -13.25
CA HIS A 390 -9.78 3.06 -12.34
C HIS A 390 -10.39 1.66 -12.27
N ARG A 391 -9.57 0.62 -12.12
CA ARG A 391 -10.02 -0.77 -12.05
C ARG A 391 -11.06 -1.06 -10.94
N GLN A 392 -11.06 -0.29 -9.85
CA GLN A 392 -11.99 -0.48 -8.73
C GLN A 392 -13.41 0.04 -9.03
N PHE A 393 -13.62 0.84 -10.06
CA PHE A 393 -14.97 1.22 -10.48
C PHE A 393 -15.77 0.06 -11.09
N ARG A 394 -15.19 -1.13 -11.23
CA ARG A 394 -15.93 -2.37 -11.51
C ARG A 394 -16.87 -2.78 -10.38
N PHE A 395 -16.60 -2.33 -9.13
CA PHE A 395 -17.41 -2.62 -7.97
C PHE A 395 -18.52 -1.58 -7.80
N GLU A 396 -19.72 -2.06 -7.48
CA GLU A 396 -20.91 -1.21 -7.37
C GLU A 396 -20.77 -0.19 -6.23
N ARG A 397 -20.37 -0.64 -5.05
CA ARG A 397 -20.15 0.21 -3.87
C ARG A 397 -19.13 1.33 -4.12
N THR A 398 -18.12 1.08 -4.95
CA THR A 398 -17.13 2.11 -5.31
C THR A 398 -17.76 3.19 -6.21
N ARG A 399 -18.68 2.83 -7.09
CA ARG A 399 -19.38 3.77 -7.98
C ARG A 399 -20.45 4.58 -7.26
N GLU A 400 -21.16 3.97 -6.32
CA GLU A 400 -22.27 4.60 -5.58
C GLU A 400 -21.89 5.94 -4.97
N LYS A 401 -20.74 6.02 -4.29
CA LYS A 401 -20.20 7.26 -3.70
C LYS A 401 -20.12 8.40 -4.74
N VAL A 402 -19.61 8.10 -5.94
CA VAL A 402 -19.41 9.08 -6.99
C VAL A 402 -20.75 9.47 -7.61
N VAL A 403 -21.62 8.50 -7.86
CA VAL A 403 -22.97 8.72 -8.41
C VAL A 403 -23.81 9.57 -7.47
N GLN A 404 -23.78 9.31 -6.17
CA GLN A 404 -24.49 10.08 -5.17
C GLN A 404 -24.01 11.54 -5.09
N ALA A 405 -22.71 11.77 -5.23
CA ALA A 405 -22.13 13.10 -5.10
C ALA A 405 -22.24 13.93 -6.40
N VAL A 406 -22.05 13.34 -7.56
CA VAL A 406 -21.93 14.05 -8.86
C VAL A 406 -23.19 13.95 -9.71
N GLY A 407 -24.03 12.94 -9.44
CA GLY A 407 -25.25 12.65 -10.19
C GLY A 407 -25.03 11.66 -11.35
N ALA A 408 -25.93 10.68 -11.48
CA ALA A 408 -25.79 9.57 -12.45
C ALA A 408 -25.65 10.02 -13.90
N ALA A 409 -26.32 11.10 -14.30
CA ALA A 409 -26.23 11.64 -15.65
C ALA A 409 -24.88 12.31 -16.00
N ASN A 410 -24.07 12.59 -14.99
CA ASN A 410 -22.81 13.34 -15.12
C ASN A 410 -21.56 12.46 -14.93
N VAL A 411 -21.71 11.14 -14.83
CA VAL A 411 -20.60 10.22 -14.57
C VAL A 411 -20.58 9.09 -15.59
N GLU A 412 -19.39 8.81 -16.08
CA GLU A 412 -19.05 7.63 -16.85
C GLU A 412 -17.93 6.88 -16.14
N PHE A 413 -17.94 5.54 -16.15
CA PHE A 413 -16.92 4.73 -15.52
C PHE A 413 -16.22 3.84 -16.52
N LEU A 414 -14.89 3.78 -16.43
CA LEU A 414 -14.08 2.85 -17.20
C LEU A 414 -13.12 2.12 -16.26
N CYS A 415 -13.01 0.81 -16.46
CA CYS A 415 -12.28 -0.10 -15.60
C CYS A 415 -11.19 -0.80 -16.41
N PRO A 416 -10.06 -0.12 -16.74
CA PRO A 416 -9.00 -0.72 -17.52
C PRO A 416 -8.39 -1.91 -16.78
N THR A 417 -8.02 -2.93 -17.55
CA THR A 417 -7.42 -4.16 -17.04
C THR A 417 -5.89 -4.10 -16.97
N SER A 418 -5.32 -3.13 -17.68
CA SER A 418 -3.87 -2.91 -17.74
C SER A 418 -3.52 -1.42 -17.73
N HIS A 419 -2.27 -1.12 -17.36
CA HIS A 419 -1.73 0.24 -17.42
C HIS A 419 -1.71 0.77 -18.86
N ARG A 420 -1.38 -0.07 -19.85
CA ARG A 420 -1.44 0.29 -21.28
C ARG A 420 -2.84 0.75 -21.68
N GLU A 421 -3.86 -0.05 -21.39
CA GLU A 421 -5.26 0.29 -21.71
C GLU A 421 -5.67 1.61 -21.03
N ALA A 422 -5.26 1.82 -19.80
CA ALA A 422 -5.53 3.06 -19.07
C ALA A 422 -4.91 4.27 -19.77
N LEU A 423 -3.67 4.18 -20.25
CA LEU A 423 -2.98 5.24 -20.99
C LEU A 423 -3.65 5.50 -22.36
N GLU A 424 -4.07 4.46 -23.08
CA GLU A 424 -4.79 4.60 -24.34
C GLU A 424 -6.12 5.36 -24.19
N VAL A 425 -6.81 5.12 -23.06
CA VAL A 425 -8.03 5.88 -22.75
C VAL A 425 -7.68 7.32 -22.42
N LEU A 426 -6.74 7.52 -21.49
CA LEU A 426 -6.33 8.84 -21.03
C LEU A 426 -5.91 9.73 -22.22
N GLY A 427 -5.06 9.23 -23.11
CA GLY A 427 -4.56 9.98 -24.26
C GLY A 427 -5.61 10.50 -25.23
N ARG A 428 -6.81 9.91 -25.25
CA ARG A 428 -7.93 10.33 -26.14
C ARG A 428 -8.69 11.56 -25.64
N HIS A 429 -8.31 12.11 -24.47
CA HIS A 429 -9.02 13.22 -23.85
C HIS A 429 -8.13 14.48 -23.76
N GLU A 430 -8.78 15.65 -23.74
CA GLU A 430 -8.08 16.93 -23.67
C GLU A 430 -7.63 17.26 -22.25
N TRP A 431 -8.43 16.92 -21.24
CA TRP A 431 -8.22 17.33 -19.86
C TRP A 431 -8.13 16.16 -18.89
N LEU A 432 -7.09 16.17 -18.07
CA LEU A 432 -7.04 15.46 -16.81
C LEU A 432 -7.42 16.42 -15.67
N ILE A 433 -8.41 16.06 -14.87
CA ILE A 433 -8.67 16.72 -13.59
C ILE A 433 -7.98 15.91 -12.51
N ASP A 434 -6.95 16.48 -11.90
CA ASP A 434 -6.22 15.85 -10.79
C ASP A 434 -7.07 15.89 -9.51
N THR A 435 -6.88 14.89 -8.65
CA THR A 435 -7.63 14.76 -7.40
C THR A 435 -7.09 15.64 -6.29
N PHE A 436 -7.93 15.95 -5.28
CA PHE A 436 -7.56 16.75 -4.13
C PHE A 436 -8.31 16.24 -2.86
N PRO A 437 -7.66 16.24 -1.68
CA PRO A 437 -6.33 16.76 -1.38
C PRO A 437 -5.17 15.92 -1.95
N TYR A 438 -5.30 14.60 -2.06
CA TYR A 438 -4.23 13.75 -2.56
C TYR A 438 -4.15 13.82 -4.09
N SER A 439 -3.12 14.47 -4.62
CA SER A 439 -2.87 14.66 -6.05
C SER A 439 -2.17 13.44 -6.69
N SER A 440 -2.07 13.42 -8.01
CA SER A 440 -1.39 12.36 -8.75
C SER A 440 0.03 12.75 -9.15
N GLY A 441 1.01 11.93 -8.78
CA GLY A 441 2.40 12.14 -9.18
C GLY A 441 2.68 11.62 -10.59
N LEU A 442 2.40 10.34 -10.83
CA LEU A 442 2.67 9.68 -12.11
C LEU A 442 1.64 10.05 -13.19
N THR A 443 0.35 9.87 -12.91
CA THR A 443 -0.71 10.03 -13.91
C THR A 443 -0.73 11.43 -14.54
N ALA A 444 -0.42 12.47 -13.75
CA ALA A 444 -0.35 13.84 -14.28
C ALA A 444 0.82 14.01 -15.26
N ARG A 445 1.97 13.37 -15.00
CA ARG A 445 3.11 13.37 -15.93
C ARG A 445 2.83 12.59 -17.20
N GLU A 446 2.14 11.45 -17.09
CA GLU A 446 1.66 10.67 -18.24
C GLU A 446 0.70 11.48 -19.10
N ALA A 447 -0.24 12.16 -18.48
CA ALA A 447 -1.18 13.04 -19.18
C ALA A 447 -0.47 14.15 -19.98
N VAL A 448 0.51 14.82 -19.35
CA VAL A 448 1.31 15.86 -20.04
C VAL A 448 2.14 15.25 -21.18
N ALA A 449 2.76 14.08 -20.98
CA ALA A 449 3.51 13.38 -22.03
C ALA A 449 2.66 13.02 -23.25
N MET A 450 1.34 12.83 -23.04
CA MET A 450 0.36 12.60 -24.12
C MET A 450 -0.33 13.90 -24.61
N GLY A 451 0.22 15.08 -24.24
CA GLY A 451 -0.30 16.37 -24.67
C GLY A 451 -1.67 16.73 -24.08
N MET A 452 -2.01 16.24 -22.91
CA MET A 452 -3.20 16.66 -22.17
C MET A 452 -2.93 17.91 -21.32
N LYS A 453 -3.97 18.67 -21.08
CA LYS A 453 -3.98 19.74 -20.07
C LYS A 453 -4.33 19.14 -18.71
N VAL A 454 -3.67 19.61 -17.65
CA VAL A 454 -3.90 19.11 -16.29
C VAL A 454 -4.47 20.22 -15.41
N LYS A 455 -5.68 20.00 -14.88
CA LYS A 455 -6.23 20.86 -13.82
C LYS A 455 -5.75 20.35 -12.47
N THR A 456 -4.95 21.14 -11.77
CA THR A 456 -4.40 20.80 -10.45
C THR A 456 -4.95 21.70 -9.36
N PHE A 457 -4.79 21.25 -8.11
CA PHE A 457 -5.10 21.98 -6.90
C PHE A 457 -3.84 22.14 -6.05
N THR A 458 -3.85 23.07 -5.11
CA THR A 458 -2.71 23.35 -4.23
C THR A 458 -3.11 23.11 -2.78
N GLY A 459 -2.37 22.25 -2.09
CA GLY A 459 -2.47 22.05 -0.65
C GLY A 459 -1.14 22.28 0.04
N GLU A 460 -0.99 21.78 1.26
CA GLU A 460 0.19 22.02 2.10
C GLU A 460 1.08 20.77 2.20
N LEU A 461 0.47 19.56 2.32
CA LEU A 461 1.22 18.31 2.40
C LEU A 461 1.86 17.95 1.06
N PHE A 462 2.92 17.16 1.12
CA PHE A 462 3.64 16.68 -0.07
C PHE A 462 2.69 15.99 -1.07
N CYS A 463 1.82 15.10 -0.61
CA CYS A 463 0.86 14.40 -1.47
C CYS A 463 -0.20 15.32 -2.11
N GLU A 464 -0.38 16.52 -1.60
CA GLU A 464 -1.34 17.49 -2.12
C GLU A 464 -0.74 18.39 -3.23
N ARG A 465 0.54 18.15 -3.58
CA ARG A 465 1.36 19.06 -4.41
C ARG A 465 2.06 18.35 -5.57
N HIS A 466 1.83 17.03 -5.76
CA HIS A 466 2.59 16.22 -6.72
C HIS A 466 2.56 16.71 -8.17
N SER A 467 1.51 17.40 -8.60
CA SER A 467 1.33 17.87 -9.97
C SER A 467 1.58 19.39 -10.15
N LEU A 468 2.00 20.11 -9.08
CA LEU A 468 2.11 21.58 -9.17
C LEU A 468 3.17 22.08 -10.15
N HIS A 469 4.31 21.39 -10.27
CA HIS A 469 5.36 21.75 -11.23
C HIS A 469 4.89 21.70 -12.69
N LEU A 470 3.80 20.96 -12.98
CA LEU A 470 3.22 20.88 -14.32
C LEU A 470 2.41 22.12 -14.73
N LYS A 471 2.20 23.07 -13.80
CA LYS A 471 1.58 24.37 -14.10
C LYS A 471 2.56 25.40 -14.67
N ALA A 472 3.87 25.15 -14.52
CA ALA A 472 4.91 26.10 -14.88
C ALA A 472 5.39 25.98 -16.34
N GLY A 473 4.71 25.14 -17.16
CA GLY A 473 4.99 24.95 -18.58
C GLY A 473 3.93 25.52 -19.50
#